data_d21c805f2fa254ba7b592a6bb33a1e18
#
_entry.id   d21c805f2fa254ba7b592a6bb33a1e18
#
_cell.length_a   1.000
_cell.length_b   1.000
_cell.length_c   1.000
_cell.angle_alpha   90.00
_cell.angle_beta   90.00
_cell.angle_gamma   90.00
#
_symmetry.space_group_name_H-M   'P 1'
#
loop_
_entity.id
_entity.type
_entity.pdbx_description
1 polymer ?
#
loop_
_entity_poly.entity_id
_entity_poly.type
_entity_poly.pdbx_seq_one_letter_code
_entity_poly.pdbx_strand_id
1 'polypeptide(L)'
;GPGADQTYFYSSPKRPMTFAVTQLVEGGRDGMVATSRDDVVRIGREDADMNFPEDIFMSGTHAHVQSQGGSFQLVDDGSRNGTYVRVDGSRELKHGDYVFLGKQLLRVEVTA
;
A
#
# COMPACT_ATOMS: atom_id res chain seq x y z
N GLY A 1 -25.77 -24.48 -18.14
CA GLY A 1 -25.49 -24.61 -17.38
C GLY A 1 -25.37 -24.67 -17.61
N PRO A 2 -25.49 -24.47 -18.19
CA PRO A 2 -25.17 -24.60 -17.59
C PRO A 2 -24.85 -24.68 -17.54
N GLY A 3 -25.59 -24.51 -17.90
CA GLY A 3 -25.18 -24.64 -17.02
C GLY A 3 -24.69 -24.78 -17.01
N ALA A 4 -24.91 -24.63 -17.33
CA ALA A 4 -24.26 -24.72 -16.62
C ALA A 4 -23.63 -24.63 -16.48
N ASP A 5 -23.73 -24.30 -16.79
CA ASP A 5 -23.01 -24.22 -16.06
C ASP A 5 -22.55 -24.14 -15.73
N GLN A 6 -22.71 -24.00 -15.70
CA GLN A 6 -22.16 -23.95 -14.77
C GLN A 6 -21.70 -24.14 -14.24
N THR A 7 -22.09 -24.14 -14.73
CA THR A 7 -21.48 -24.24 -13.76
C THR A 7 -20.82 -24.44 -13.66
N TYR A 8 -20.83 -24.23 -13.98
CA TYR A 8 -20.01 -24.22 -13.38
C TYR A 8 -19.65 -23.95 -13.26
N PHE A 9 -19.93 -23.66 -13.46
CA PHE A 9 -19.38 -23.23 -12.81
C PHE A 9 -19.30 -23.25 -12.35
N TYR A 10 -19.54 -23.30 -12.25
CA TYR A 10 -18.94 -23.14 -11.40
C TYR A 10 -18.59 -22.69 -10.61
N SER A 11 -19.01 -22.56 -9.98
CA SER A 11 -18.30 -21.63 -9.19
C SER A 11 -16.94 -22.14 -8.73
N SER A 12 -16.00 -21.80 -9.46
CA SER A 12 -14.66 -22.01 -9.03
C SER A 12 -14.38 -21.09 -7.85
N PRO A 13 -13.60 -21.51 -6.84
CA PRO A 13 -13.20 -20.62 -5.77
C PRO A 13 -12.47 -19.43 -6.37
N LYS A 14 -12.72 -18.26 -5.83
CA LYS A 14 -12.02 -17.07 -6.27
C LYS A 14 -10.55 -17.24 -6.01
N ARG A 15 -9.76 -17.09 -7.05
CA ARG A 15 -8.32 -17.04 -6.88
C ARG A 15 -7.93 -15.73 -6.22
N PRO A 16 -6.96 -15.76 -5.31
CA PRO A 16 -6.40 -14.51 -4.81
C PRO A 16 -5.87 -13.70 -5.99
N MET A 17 -6.14 -12.40 -5.96
CA MET A 17 -5.64 -11.52 -6.98
C MET A 17 -4.16 -11.24 -6.71
N THR A 18 -3.31 -11.61 -7.65
CA THR A 18 -1.88 -11.33 -7.55
C THR A 18 -1.62 -9.89 -7.97
N PHE A 19 -0.86 -9.17 -7.18
CA PHE A 19 -0.46 -7.82 -7.51
C PHE A 19 1.02 -7.63 -7.15
N ALA A 20 1.58 -6.53 -7.59
CA ALA A 20 2.97 -6.21 -7.30
C ALA A 20 3.09 -4.75 -6.86
N VAL A 21 4.08 -4.50 -6.00
CA VAL A 21 4.47 -3.16 -5.61
C VAL A 21 5.85 -2.92 -6.18
N THR A 22 6.03 -1.82 -6.89
CA THR A 22 7.28 -1.49 -7.56
C THR A 22 7.86 -0.22 -6.97
N GLN A 23 9.11 -0.30 -6.55
CA GLN A 23 9.85 0.86 -6.11
C GLN A 23 10.21 1.70 -7.34
N LEU A 24 9.98 3.00 -7.27
CA LEU A 24 10.48 3.91 -8.30
C LEU A 24 11.75 4.56 -7.78
N VAL A 25 12.79 4.48 -8.57
CA VAL A 25 14.06 5.09 -8.22
C VAL A 25 14.24 6.38 -9.02
N GLU A 26 15.32 7.07 -8.74
CA GLU A 26 15.61 8.35 -9.36
C GLU A 26 15.48 8.28 -10.87
N GLY A 27 14.83 9.28 -11.46
CA GLY A 27 14.54 9.29 -12.89
C GLY A 27 13.29 8.52 -13.27
N GLY A 28 12.53 8.05 -12.31
CA GLY A 28 11.27 7.35 -12.56
C GLY A 28 11.42 5.92 -13.04
N ARG A 29 12.63 5.36 -12.90
CA ARG A 29 12.88 3.98 -13.32
C ARG A 29 12.42 3.01 -12.26
N ASP A 30 12.08 1.80 -12.70
CA ASP A 30 11.70 0.74 -11.78
C ASP A 30 12.92 0.23 -11.01
N GLY A 31 12.76 0.11 -9.72
CA GLY A 31 13.73 -0.52 -8.86
C GLY A 31 13.25 -1.87 -8.41
N MET A 32 13.20 -2.07 -7.10
CA MET A 32 12.77 -3.32 -6.49
C MET A 32 11.31 -3.60 -6.80
N VAL A 33 10.96 -4.87 -7.02
CA VAL A 33 9.57 -5.29 -7.25
C VAL A 33 9.26 -6.41 -6.27
N ALA A 34 8.14 -6.31 -5.59
CA ALA A 34 7.66 -7.38 -4.72
C ALA A 34 6.28 -7.82 -5.19
N THR A 35 6.13 -9.11 -5.44
CA THR A 35 4.86 -9.69 -5.84
C THR A 35 4.15 -10.22 -4.60
N SER A 36 2.83 -10.05 -4.56
CA SER A 36 2.05 -10.44 -3.40
C SER A 36 2.11 -11.94 -3.14
N ARG A 37 2.14 -12.29 -1.85
CA ARG A 37 1.94 -13.65 -1.38
C ARG A 37 0.85 -13.59 -0.32
N ASP A 38 -0.13 -14.48 -0.44
CA ASP A 38 -1.29 -14.51 0.46
C ASP A 38 -1.98 -13.14 0.47
N ASP A 39 -2.10 -12.53 -0.71
CA ASP A 39 -2.79 -11.26 -0.91
C ASP A 39 -2.15 -10.06 -0.22
N VAL A 40 -0.88 -10.16 0.16
CA VAL A 40 -0.20 -9.11 0.92
C VAL A 40 1.20 -8.88 0.37
N VAL A 41 1.63 -7.61 0.37
CA VAL A 41 3.04 -7.22 0.22
C VAL A 41 3.39 -6.40 1.45
N ARG A 42 4.37 -6.88 2.21
CA ARG A 42 4.86 -6.20 3.41
C ARG A 42 6.07 -5.37 3.06
N ILE A 43 6.13 -4.17 3.65
CA ILE A 43 7.18 -3.20 3.37
C ILE A 43 7.80 -2.77 4.69
N GLY A 44 9.11 -2.78 4.75
CA GLY A 44 9.79 -2.37 5.97
C GLY A 44 11.28 -2.30 5.77
N ARG A 45 12.00 -2.09 6.87
CA ARG A 45 13.45 -2.04 6.80
C ARG A 45 14.04 -3.44 6.71
N GLU A 46 13.40 -4.40 7.38
CA GLU A 46 13.88 -5.79 7.39
C GLU A 46 12.72 -6.74 7.63
N ASP A 47 12.92 -8.01 7.28
CA ASP A 47 11.95 -9.09 7.50
C ASP A 47 10.60 -8.83 6.85
N ALA A 48 10.62 -8.19 5.69
CA ALA A 48 9.43 -7.88 4.90
C ALA A 48 9.60 -8.46 3.50
N ASP A 49 8.57 -8.28 2.67
CA ASP A 49 8.65 -8.69 1.27
C ASP A 49 9.46 -7.68 0.46
N MET A 50 9.40 -6.42 0.84
CA MET A 50 10.18 -5.36 0.23
C MET A 50 10.96 -4.66 1.34
N ASN A 51 12.29 -4.81 1.32
CA ASN A 51 13.14 -4.38 2.41
C ASN A 51 14.02 -3.21 2.01
N PHE A 52 14.14 -2.23 2.90
CA PHE A 52 14.97 -1.05 2.70
C PHE A 52 15.92 -0.92 3.88
N PRO A 53 16.96 -1.78 3.95
CA PRO A 53 17.80 -1.84 5.14
C PRO A 53 18.65 -0.60 5.39
N GLU A 54 18.87 0.21 4.34
CA GLU A 54 19.69 1.41 4.45
C GLU A 54 18.87 2.66 4.78
N ASP A 55 17.54 2.55 4.79
CA ASP A 55 16.68 3.70 5.01
C ASP A 55 16.39 3.86 6.50
N ILE A 56 17.05 4.84 7.11
CA ILE A 56 16.91 5.07 8.55
C ILE A 56 15.53 5.62 8.94
N PHE A 57 14.75 6.10 7.97
CA PHE A 57 13.40 6.60 8.21
C PHE A 57 12.34 5.52 8.06
N MET A 58 12.73 4.36 7.56
CA MET A 58 11.83 3.23 7.40
C MET A 58 11.81 2.43 8.68
N SER A 59 10.63 2.21 9.25
CA SER A 59 10.49 1.34 10.42
C SER A 59 10.74 -0.11 10.03
N GLY A 60 11.15 -0.93 10.97
CA GLY A 60 11.39 -2.34 10.72
C GLY A 60 10.19 -3.00 10.07
N THR A 61 9.01 -2.81 10.65
CA THR A 61 7.72 -3.13 10.06
C THR A 61 7.02 -1.81 9.82
N HIS A 62 6.90 -1.39 8.56
CA HIS A 62 6.42 -0.04 8.26
C HIS A 62 4.98 -0.02 7.78
N ALA A 63 4.69 -0.77 6.73
CA ALA A 63 3.38 -0.76 6.10
C ALA A 63 3.17 -2.03 5.32
N HIS A 64 1.93 -2.26 4.90
CA HIS A 64 1.66 -3.34 3.96
C HIS A 64 0.51 -2.95 3.05
N VAL A 65 0.50 -3.57 1.88
CA VAL A 65 -0.59 -3.46 0.92
C VAL A 65 -1.29 -4.80 0.91
N GLN A 66 -2.60 -4.79 0.99
CA GLN A 66 -3.37 -6.03 0.95
C GLN A 66 -4.51 -5.92 -0.04
N SER A 67 -4.79 -7.04 -0.68
CA SER A 67 -5.95 -7.20 -1.54
C SER A 67 -7.08 -7.76 -0.70
N GLN A 68 -8.25 -7.16 -0.80
CA GLN A 68 -9.41 -7.61 -0.03
C GLN A 68 -10.67 -7.36 -0.83
N GLY A 69 -11.30 -8.45 -1.29
CA GLY A 69 -12.57 -8.35 -1.98
C GLY A 69 -12.56 -7.49 -3.23
N GLY A 70 -11.49 -7.52 -4.00
CA GLY A 70 -11.38 -6.77 -5.24
C GLY A 70 -10.85 -5.35 -5.08
N SER A 71 -10.58 -4.91 -3.86
CA SER A 71 -9.97 -3.62 -3.59
C SER A 71 -8.62 -3.81 -2.93
N PHE A 72 -7.82 -2.74 -2.92
CA PHE A 72 -6.50 -2.76 -2.32
C PHE A 72 -6.46 -1.74 -1.19
N GLN A 73 -5.80 -2.11 -0.11
CA GLN A 73 -5.65 -1.23 1.03
C GLN A 73 -4.19 -1.08 1.39
N LEU A 74 -3.81 0.14 1.69
CA LEU A 74 -2.50 0.43 2.24
C LEU A 74 -2.70 0.66 3.74
N VAL A 75 -1.96 -0.09 4.54
CA VAL A 75 -2.09 -0.05 5.99
C VAL A 75 -0.75 0.33 6.59
N ASP A 76 -0.74 1.37 7.42
CA ASP A 76 0.44 1.73 8.19
C ASP A 76 0.50 0.85 9.42
N ASP A 77 1.61 0.20 9.66
CA ASP A 77 1.78 -0.76 10.75
C ASP A 77 2.40 -0.11 11.99
N GLY A 78 2.01 1.13 12.27
CA GLY A 78 2.52 1.84 13.43
C GLY A 78 3.89 2.44 13.20
N SER A 79 4.17 2.85 11.97
CA SER A 79 5.49 3.40 11.64
C SER A 79 5.77 4.69 12.40
N ARG A 80 7.07 4.94 12.61
CA ARG A 80 7.50 6.15 13.31
C ARG A 80 7.20 7.40 12.50
N ASN A 81 7.44 7.34 11.19
CA ASN A 81 7.38 8.53 10.34
C ASN A 81 6.15 8.60 9.45
N GLY A 82 5.27 7.61 9.53
CA GLY A 82 4.03 7.61 8.77
C GLY A 82 4.17 7.07 7.36
N THR A 83 3.04 6.88 6.73
CA THR A 83 2.92 6.39 5.36
C THR A 83 2.06 7.38 4.59
N TYR A 84 2.51 7.80 3.41
CA TYR A 84 1.86 8.85 2.66
C TYR A 84 1.51 8.38 1.26
N VAL A 85 0.37 8.87 0.76
CA VAL A 85 -0.10 8.56 -0.58
C VAL A 85 -0.16 9.87 -1.35
N ARG A 86 0.28 9.83 -2.60
CA ARG A 86 0.25 11.01 -3.46
C ARG A 86 -1.18 11.43 -3.71
N VAL A 87 -1.43 12.73 -3.56
CA VAL A 87 -2.72 13.33 -3.85
C VAL A 87 -2.64 14.06 -5.19
N ASP A 88 -3.57 13.76 -6.07
CA ASP A 88 -3.74 14.49 -7.32
C ASP A 88 -5.07 15.23 -7.23
N GLY A 89 -5.04 16.56 -7.46
CA GLY A 89 -6.25 17.37 -7.37
C GLY A 89 -6.56 17.74 -5.93
N SER A 90 -7.75 17.42 -5.47
CA SER A 90 -8.21 17.80 -4.15
C SER A 90 -8.51 16.61 -3.27
N ARG A 91 -8.34 16.79 -1.99
CA ARG A 91 -8.61 15.78 -0.98
C ARG A 91 -9.18 16.45 0.25
N GLU A 92 -10.22 15.87 0.80
CA GLU A 92 -10.82 16.38 2.04
C GLU A 92 -9.87 16.12 3.20
N LEU A 93 -9.73 17.13 4.09
CA LEU A 93 -8.89 17.04 5.28
C LEU A 93 -9.74 17.26 6.51
N LYS A 94 -9.27 16.74 7.63
CA LYS A 94 -9.92 16.92 8.91
C LYS A 94 -8.88 17.28 9.96
N HIS A 95 -9.36 17.69 11.09
CA HIS A 95 -8.49 18.07 12.21
C HIS A 95 -7.54 16.91 12.55
N GLY A 96 -6.26 17.25 12.67
CA GLY A 96 -5.24 16.26 13.02
C GLY A 96 -4.58 15.58 11.85
N ASP A 97 -5.06 15.82 10.63
CA ASP A 97 -4.44 15.22 9.45
C ASP A 97 -3.06 15.80 9.21
N TYR A 98 -2.17 14.97 8.68
CA TYR A 98 -0.83 15.37 8.29
C TYR A 98 -0.76 15.46 6.77
N VAL A 99 -0.07 16.47 6.29
CA VAL A 99 0.15 16.71 4.87
C VAL A 99 1.63 16.87 4.63
N PHE A 100 2.16 16.16 3.65
CA PHE A 100 3.58 16.21 3.31
C PHE A 100 3.74 16.86 1.94
N LEU A 101 4.45 17.99 1.91
CA LEU A 101 4.66 18.78 0.69
C LEU A 101 6.15 19.10 0.59
N GLY A 102 6.77 18.75 -0.54
CA GLY A 102 8.21 18.94 -0.67
C GLY A 102 8.95 18.19 0.42
N LYS A 103 9.58 18.90 1.36
CA LYS A 103 10.23 18.32 2.52
C LYS A 103 9.56 18.73 3.83
N GLN A 104 8.36 19.30 3.72
CA GLN A 104 7.67 19.84 4.89
C GLN A 104 6.54 18.92 5.31
N LEU A 105 6.45 18.71 6.61
CA LEU A 105 5.34 17.97 7.21
C LEU A 105 4.49 18.98 7.96
N LEU A 106 3.23 19.06 7.61
CA LEU A 106 2.28 20.01 8.19
C LEU A 106 1.16 19.26 8.88
N ARG A 107 0.64 19.84 9.93
CA ARG A 107 -0.54 19.29 10.60
C ARG A 107 -1.70 20.26 10.44
N VAL A 108 -2.86 19.72 10.06
CA VAL A 108 -4.07 20.50 9.93
C VAL A 108 -4.72 20.63 11.31
N GLU A 109 -5.00 21.86 11.70
CA GLU A 109 -5.70 22.13 12.97
C GLU A 109 -6.93 22.96 12.66
N VAL A 110 -8.08 22.41 13.00
CA VAL A 110 -9.34 23.12 12.82
C VAL A 110 -9.64 23.86 14.11
N THR A 111 -9.67 25.20 14.02
CA THR A 111 -10.03 26.04 15.14
C THR A 111 -11.50 26.42 14.98
N ALA A 112 -12.27 26.17 16.01
CA ALA A 112 -13.71 26.37 15.95
C ALA A 112 -14.12 27.82 15.70
#